data_997430d51070c5f8cdb4cde87d325c34
#
_entry.id   997430d51070c5f8cdb4cde87d325c34
#
_cell.length_a   1.000
_cell.length_b   1.000
_cell.length_c   1.000
_cell.angle_alpha   90.00
_cell.angle_beta   90.00
_cell.angle_gamma   90.00
#
_symmetry.space_group_name_H-M   'P 1'
#
loop_
_entity.id
_entity.type
_entity.pdbx_description
1 polymer ?
#
loop_
_entity_poly.entity_id
_entity_poly.type
_entity_poly.pdbx_seq_one_letter_code
_entity_poly.pdbx_strand_id
1 'polypeptide(L)'
;LALSTNEAYTDEKVTIIADTENTGDISWYISKDGAQKQNYLKHAGGSLGNSGGELTFKETGIYTVYAIASDKTGRTYTEQAVITLTDAPEMELDIDKETVYIQETVRVSTRLSNIGDSEIAWYIEKNGEKKPYNDYVTGTLSNYGGNIYFSQGGEYTVYAVLTDRKGNKKEKSCNIT
;
A
#
# COMPACT_ATOMS: atom_id res chain seq x y z
N LEU A 1 17.63 6.12 -17.89
CA LEU A 1 16.88 6.40 -16.66
C LEU A 1 15.98 5.21 -16.33
N ALA A 2 16.06 4.70 -15.11
CA ALA A 2 15.21 3.61 -14.61
C ALA A 2 14.63 3.97 -13.24
N LEU A 3 13.47 3.38 -12.93
CA LEU A 3 12.83 3.42 -11.62
C LEU A 3 12.81 2.01 -11.01
N SER A 4 12.89 1.89 -9.69
CA SER A 4 12.74 0.60 -9.00
C SER A 4 11.35 -0.02 -9.20
N THR A 5 10.35 0.81 -9.48
CA THR A 5 8.97 0.42 -9.78
C THR A 5 8.29 1.51 -10.61
N ASN A 6 7.29 1.13 -11.41
CA ASN A 6 6.40 2.06 -12.11
C ASN A 6 5.11 2.38 -11.34
N GLU A 7 4.91 1.74 -10.16
CA GLU A 7 3.78 1.96 -9.27
C GLU A 7 4.24 1.91 -7.81
N ALA A 8 3.84 2.90 -7.01
CA ALA A 8 4.14 2.95 -5.59
C ALA A 8 2.95 3.51 -4.79
N TYR A 9 2.99 3.33 -3.48
CA TYR A 9 2.10 4.05 -2.58
C TYR A 9 2.70 5.40 -2.20
N THR A 10 1.86 6.35 -1.83
CA THR A 10 2.31 7.58 -1.18
C THR A 10 3.19 7.24 0.03
N ASP A 11 4.21 8.05 0.30
CA ASP A 11 5.21 7.86 1.35
C ASP A 11 6.14 6.64 1.18
N GLU A 12 5.98 5.85 0.12
CA GLU A 12 6.90 4.76 -0.21
C GLU A 12 8.16 5.31 -0.89
N LYS A 13 9.31 4.70 -0.59
CA LYS A 13 10.57 5.05 -1.25
C LYS A 13 10.64 4.48 -2.65
N VAL A 14 10.97 5.32 -3.61
CA VAL A 14 11.22 4.97 -5.01
C VAL A 14 12.68 5.27 -5.34
N THR A 15 13.41 4.23 -5.74
CA THR A 15 14.79 4.41 -6.20
C THR A 15 14.80 4.80 -7.67
N ILE A 16 15.56 5.84 -7.99
CA ILE A 16 15.77 6.35 -9.35
C ILE A 16 17.21 6.09 -9.70
N ILE A 17 17.45 5.48 -10.85
CA ILE A 17 18.79 5.13 -11.33
C ILE A 17 19.03 5.86 -12.65
N ALA A 18 20.09 6.65 -12.71
CA ALA A 18 20.61 7.23 -13.94
C ALA A 18 21.96 6.59 -14.26
N ASP A 19 22.04 5.99 -15.42
CA ASP A 19 23.31 5.52 -15.99
C ASP A 19 23.76 6.54 -17.03
N THR A 20 24.91 7.17 -16.78
CA THR A 20 25.41 8.26 -17.62
C THR A 20 26.90 8.09 -17.88
N GLU A 21 27.27 8.17 -19.14
CA GLU A 21 28.68 8.21 -19.57
C GLU A 21 29.00 9.57 -20.21
N ASN A 22 30.12 10.15 -19.84
CA ASN A 22 30.65 11.39 -20.45
C ASN A 22 29.75 12.61 -20.39
N THR A 23 28.83 12.67 -19.40
CA THR A 23 27.94 13.81 -19.13
C THR A 23 28.44 14.65 -17.96
N GLY A 24 27.99 15.90 -17.88
CA GLY A 24 28.14 16.74 -16.71
C GLY A 24 27.06 16.42 -15.65
N ASP A 25 26.73 17.43 -14.84
CA ASP A 25 25.72 17.29 -13.81
C ASP A 25 24.32 17.06 -14.39
N ILE A 26 23.54 16.23 -13.71
CA ILE A 26 22.14 15.98 -14.04
C ILE A 26 21.25 16.97 -13.30
N SER A 27 20.38 17.65 -14.03
CA SER A 27 19.29 18.43 -13.50
C SER A 27 18.01 17.60 -13.49
N TRP A 28 17.35 17.54 -12.31
CA TRP A 28 16.18 16.71 -12.09
C TRP A 28 14.90 17.54 -12.01
N TYR A 29 13.89 17.09 -12.78
CA TYR A 29 12.58 17.72 -12.83
C TYR A 29 11.49 16.65 -12.73
N ILE A 30 10.32 17.06 -12.26
CA ILE A 30 9.12 16.22 -12.22
C ILE A 30 7.95 17.01 -12.77
N SER A 31 7.07 16.36 -13.53
CA SER A 31 5.73 16.80 -13.80
C SER A 31 4.73 15.87 -13.13
N LYS A 32 3.62 16.39 -12.65
CA LYS A 32 2.49 15.65 -12.09
C LYS A 32 1.30 15.81 -13.04
N ASP A 33 0.64 14.69 -13.38
CA ASP A 33 -0.61 14.64 -14.19
C ASP A 33 -0.52 15.43 -15.50
N GLY A 34 0.65 15.42 -16.14
CA GLY A 34 0.91 16.14 -17.40
C GLY A 34 1.10 17.66 -17.27
N ALA A 35 1.16 18.19 -16.05
CA ALA A 35 1.47 19.60 -15.81
C ALA A 35 2.90 19.96 -16.23
N GLN A 36 3.21 21.26 -16.24
CA GLN A 36 4.55 21.73 -16.56
C GLN A 36 5.59 21.14 -15.57
N LYS A 37 6.72 20.63 -16.10
CA LYS A 37 7.81 20.12 -15.29
C LYS A 37 8.40 21.20 -14.38
N GLN A 38 8.65 20.85 -13.12
CA GLN A 38 9.26 21.71 -12.10
C GLN A 38 10.43 20.99 -11.44
N ASN A 39 11.24 21.71 -10.67
CA ASN A 39 12.28 21.08 -9.87
C ASN A 39 11.67 19.97 -9.01
N TYR A 40 12.32 18.80 -8.96
CA TYR A 40 11.78 17.60 -8.32
C TYR A 40 11.36 17.81 -6.85
N LEU A 41 12.04 18.69 -6.10
CA LEU A 41 11.72 19.00 -4.70
C LEU A 41 10.35 19.67 -4.50
N LYS A 42 9.69 20.11 -5.58
CA LYS A 42 8.31 20.60 -5.52
C LYS A 42 7.28 19.47 -5.35
N HIS A 43 7.63 18.27 -5.79
CA HIS A 43 6.72 17.13 -5.85
C HIS A 43 7.12 15.96 -4.97
N ALA A 44 8.42 15.86 -4.63
CA ALA A 44 8.95 14.73 -3.88
C ALA A 44 9.97 15.17 -2.84
N GLY A 45 10.03 14.45 -1.73
CA GLY A 45 11.12 14.50 -0.77
C GLY A 45 12.25 13.55 -1.17
N GLY A 46 13.45 13.77 -0.63
CA GLY A 46 14.62 12.94 -0.90
C GLY A 46 15.72 13.69 -1.63
N SER A 47 16.69 12.97 -2.18
CA SER A 47 17.83 13.57 -2.88
C SER A 47 18.19 12.79 -4.14
N LEU A 48 18.51 13.51 -5.22
CA LEU A 48 18.98 12.97 -6.47
C LEU A 48 20.34 13.59 -6.82
N GLY A 49 21.31 12.72 -7.13
CA GLY A 49 22.63 13.08 -7.66
C GLY A 49 22.79 12.61 -9.10
N ASN A 50 24.04 12.59 -9.61
CA ASN A 50 24.31 12.20 -10.98
C ASN A 50 24.05 10.71 -11.30
N SER A 51 24.00 9.85 -10.27
CA SER A 51 23.63 8.43 -10.42
C SER A 51 22.18 8.13 -10.07
N GLY A 52 21.36 9.18 -9.77
CA GLY A 52 20.01 9.03 -9.24
C GLY A 52 19.96 9.14 -7.71
N GLY A 53 19.06 8.42 -7.07
CA GLY A 53 18.86 8.44 -5.62
C GLY A 53 17.47 7.95 -5.20
N GLU A 54 17.01 8.32 -4.02
CA GLU A 54 15.71 7.91 -3.51
C GLU A 54 14.76 9.11 -3.39
N LEU A 55 13.52 8.92 -3.81
CA LEU A 55 12.43 9.89 -3.65
C LEU A 55 11.25 9.27 -2.89
N THR A 56 10.52 10.13 -2.19
CA THR A 56 9.21 9.84 -1.60
C THR A 56 8.20 10.89 -2.06
N PHE A 57 7.00 10.45 -2.40
CA PHE A 57 5.92 11.32 -2.88
C PHE A 57 4.78 11.36 -1.87
N LYS A 58 4.22 12.53 -1.61
CA LYS A 58 3.16 12.74 -0.61
C LYS A 58 1.75 12.66 -1.18
N GLU A 59 1.60 12.80 -2.47
CA GLU A 59 0.30 12.90 -3.12
C GLU A 59 0.18 11.83 -4.20
N THR A 60 -1.03 11.34 -4.41
CA THR A 60 -1.38 10.46 -5.53
C THR A 60 -1.30 11.18 -6.86
N GLY A 61 -1.13 10.43 -7.94
CA GLY A 61 -1.10 10.97 -9.31
C GLY A 61 -0.11 10.23 -10.21
N ILE A 62 -0.04 10.66 -11.46
CA ILE A 62 0.93 10.18 -12.43
C ILE A 62 2.08 11.17 -12.50
N TYR A 63 3.27 10.70 -12.15
CA TYR A 63 4.47 11.51 -12.15
C TYR A 63 5.41 11.10 -13.26
N THR A 64 5.91 12.07 -14.01
CA THR A 64 7.00 11.87 -14.97
C THR A 64 8.26 12.50 -14.41
N VAL A 65 9.27 11.68 -14.17
CA VAL A 65 10.59 12.09 -13.70
C VAL A 65 11.49 12.32 -14.92
N TYR A 66 12.15 13.47 -14.98
CA TYR A 66 13.05 13.86 -16.06
C TYR A 66 14.47 14.01 -15.51
N ALA A 67 15.41 13.35 -16.18
CA ALA A 67 16.85 13.58 -16.03
C ALA A 67 17.33 14.39 -17.24
N ILE A 68 17.90 15.56 -16.98
CA ILE A 68 18.45 16.43 -18.03
C ILE A 68 19.93 16.62 -17.78
N ALA A 69 20.76 16.13 -18.69
CA ALA A 69 22.22 16.26 -18.64
C ALA A 69 22.74 17.01 -19.85
N SER A 70 23.89 17.67 -19.71
CA SER A 70 24.60 18.29 -20.82
C SER A 70 25.98 17.69 -20.95
N ASP A 71 26.43 17.46 -22.19
CA ASP A 71 27.80 17.06 -22.46
C ASP A 71 28.77 18.27 -22.47
N LYS A 72 30.04 18.00 -22.61
CA LYS A 72 31.09 19.03 -22.65
C LYS A 72 30.99 20.00 -23.86
N THR A 73 30.17 19.65 -24.84
CA THR A 73 29.92 20.48 -26.04
C THR A 73 28.66 21.34 -25.88
N GLY A 74 27.94 21.23 -24.77
CA GLY A 74 26.72 21.95 -24.49
C GLY A 74 25.46 21.30 -25.08
N ARG A 75 25.53 20.07 -25.62
CA ARG A 75 24.32 19.33 -26.04
C ARG A 75 23.58 18.82 -24.84
N THR A 76 22.28 18.99 -24.88
CA THR A 76 21.38 18.54 -23.81
C THR A 76 20.71 17.22 -24.18
N TYR A 77 20.72 16.29 -23.26
CA TYR A 77 20.06 14.98 -23.33
C TYR A 77 18.98 14.93 -22.27
N THR A 78 17.82 14.44 -22.63
CA THR A 78 16.68 14.30 -21.71
C THR A 78 16.16 12.88 -21.76
N GLU A 79 16.14 12.23 -20.60
CA GLU A 79 15.48 10.96 -20.37
C GLU A 79 14.32 11.14 -19.41
N GLN A 80 13.33 10.27 -19.53
CA GLN A 80 12.16 10.32 -18.63
C GLN A 80 11.68 8.93 -18.24
N ALA A 81 11.07 8.85 -17.08
CA ALA A 81 10.41 7.66 -16.58
C ALA A 81 9.11 8.04 -15.87
N VAL A 82 8.10 7.17 -15.92
CA VAL A 82 6.76 7.44 -15.39
C VAL A 82 6.50 6.52 -14.20
N ILE A 83 5.91 7.08 -13.14
CA ILE A 83 5.44 6.35 -11.98
C ILE A 83 4.01 6.79 -11.62
N THR A 84 3.18 5.82 -11.27
CA THR A 84 1.83 6.05 -10.74
C THR A 84 1.82 5.89 -9.23
N LEU A 85 1.40 6.92 -8.51
CA LEU A 85 1.26 6.92 -7.06
C LEU A 85 -0.21 6.79 -6.66
N THR A 86 -0.49 5.86 -5.75
CA THR A 86 -1.82 5.66 -5.14
C THR A 86 -1.68 5.64 -3.62
N ASP A 87 -2.78 5.86 -2.91
CA ASP A 87 -2.78 5.65 -1.46
C ASP A 87 -2.72 4.18 -1.12
N ALA A 88 -2.06 3.85 -0.01
CA ALA A 88 -2.01 2.50 0.50
C ALA A 88 -3.41 2.04 0.96
N PRO A 89 -3.74 0.75 0.80
CA PRO A 89 -4.99 0.20 1.32
C PRO A 89 -5.12 0.38 2.83
N GLU A 90 -6.33 0.71 3.29
CA GLU A 90 -6.67 0.85 4.70
C GLU A 90 -7.86 -0.05 5.06
N MET A 91 -7.84 -0.57 6.28
CA MET A 91 -8.88 -1.43 6.83
C MET A 91 -9.16 -1.10 8.29
N GLU A 92 -10.43 -0.96 8.64
CA GLU A 92 -10.93 -1.01 10.01
C GLU A 92 -11.77 -2.26 10.19
N LEU A 93 -11.75 -2.86 11.37
CA LEU A 93 -12.55 -4.02 11.75
C LEU A 93 -13.46 -3.64 12.90
N ASP A 94 -14.72 -4.04 12.80
CA ASP A 94 -15.75 -3.80 13.83
C ASP A 94 -16.61 -5.06 14.03
N ILE A 95 -17.11 -5.24 15.25
CA ILE A 95 -18.06 -6.29 15.62
C ILE A 95 -19.24 -5.65 16.35
N ASP A 96 -20.43 -6.18 16.13
CA ASP A 96 -21.66 -5.64 16.75
C ASP A 96 -21.83 -6.02 18.23
N LYS A 97 -21.13 -7.06 18.70
CA LYS A 97 -21.21 -7.57 20.07
C LYS A 97 -19.88 -8.15 20.53
N GLU A 98 -19.40 -7.74 21.69
CA GLU A 98 -18.20 -8.28 22.34
C GLU A 98 -18.50 -9.49 23.24
N THR A 99 -19.76 -9.64 23.67
CA THR A 99 -20.24 -10.78 24.49
C THR A 99 -21.47 -11.38 23.84
N VAL A 100 -21.45 -12.69 23.63
CA VAL A 100 -22.53 -13.40 22.94
C VAL A 100 -22.80 -14.77 23.54
N TYR A 101 -24.06 -15.26 23.38
CA TYR A 101 -24.40 -16.64 23.70
C TYR A 101 -24.02 -17.59 22.54
N ILE A 102 -23.83 -18.86 22.90
CA ILE A 102 -23.65 -19.94 21.89
C ILE A 102 -24.81 -19.91 20.91
N GLN A 103 -24.51 -20.06 19.61
CA GLN A 103 -25.45 -19.98 18.48
C GLN A 103 -26.08 -18.59 18.26
N GLU A 104 -25.69 -17.59 19.01
CA GLU A 104 -26.09 -16.21 18.71
C GLU A 104 -25.29 -15.67 17.52
N THR A 105 -25.97 -14.91 16.66
CA THR A 105 -25.32 -14.28 15.50
C THR A 105 -24.48 -13.09 15.94
N VAL A 106 -23.22 -13.08 15.50
CA VAL A 106 -22.33 -11.93 15.56
C VAL A 106 -22.13 -11.41 14.16
N ARG A 107 -22.34 -10.11 13.99
CA ARG A 107 -21.98 -9.44 12.74
C ARG A 107 -20.58 -8.87 12.85
N VAL A 108 -19.72 -9.33 11.95
CA VAL A 108 -18.38 -8.79 11.75
C VAL A 108 -18.41 -7.91 10.51
N SER A 109 -17.80 -6.74 10.56
CA SER A 109 -17.76 -5.80 9.44
C SER A 109 -16.40 -5.16 9.28
N THR A 110 -16.01 -4.88 8.02
CA THR A 110 -14.82 -4.09 7.69
C THR A 110 -15.22 -2.81 6.98
N ARG A 111 -14.52 -1.74 7.30
CA ARG A 111 -14.48 -0.51 6.51
C ARG A 111 -13.17 -0.48 5.75
N LEU A 112 -13.25 -0.37 4.42
CA LEU A 112 -12.13 -0.47 3.50
C LEU A 112 -11.99 0.80 2.69
N SER A 113 -10.75 1.27 2.50
CA SER A 113 -10.42 2.35 1.57
C SER A 113 -9.18 1.99 0.76
N ASN A 114 -9.13 2.47 -0.48
CA ASN A 114 -8.00 2.29 -1.42
C ASN A 114 -7.61 0.83 -1.66
N ILE A 115 -8.55 -0.12 -1.51
CA ILE A 115 -8.24 -1.55 -1.49
C ILE A 115 -7.80 -2.11 -2.86
N GLY A 116 -8.25 -1.51 -3.99
CA GLY A 116 -7.96 -2.04 -5.32
C GLY A 116 -8.21 -3.55 -5.40
N ASP A 117 -7.18 -4.30 -5.81
CA ASP A 117 -7.22 -5.77 -5.90
C ASP A 117 -6.79 -6.48 -4.60
N SER A 118 -6.92 -5.82 -3.44
CA SER A 118 -6.58 -6.41 -2.15
C SER A 118 -7.61 -7.45 -1.71
N GLU A 119 -7.15 -8.47 -0.99
CA GLU A 119 -8.00 -9.54 -0.45
C GLU A 119 -7.94 -9.57 1.08
N ILE A 120 -9.05 -9.99 1.72
CA ILE A 120 -9.11 -10.19 3.17
C ILE A 120 -9.24 -11.67 3.47
N ALA A 121 -8.27 -12.18 4.24
CA ALA A 121 -8.33 -13.50 4.86
C ALA A 121 -8.79 -13.35 6.32
N TRP A 122 -9.68 -14.25 6.76
CA TRP A 122 -10.26 -14.25 8.08
C TRP A 122 -9.73 -15.41 8.92
N TYR A 123 -9.34 -15.08 10.15
CA TYR A 123 -8.86 -16.05 11.13
C TYR A 123 -9.55 -15.84 12.47
N ILE A 124 -9.60 -16.89 13.27
CA ILE A 124 -10.02 -16.85 14.67
C ILE A 124 -8.95 -17.52 15.52
N GLU A 125 -8.66 -16.92 16.64
CA GLU A 125 -7.82 -17.48 17.68
C GLU A 125 -8.66 -17.90 18.87
N LYS A 126 -8.40 -19.10 19.39
CA LYS A 126 -8.93 -19.63 20.64
C LYS A 126 -7.81 -20.31 21.41
N ASN A 127 -7.64 -19.99 22.70
CA ASN A 127 -6.60 -20.56 23.55
C ASN A 127 -5.16 -20.44 22.97
N GLY A 128 -4.85 -19.35 22.28
CA GLY A 128 -3.55 -19.09 21.64
C GLY A 128 -3.32 -19.82 20.31
N GLU A 129 -4.33 -20.53 19.77
CA GLU A 129 -4.25 -21.17 18.46
C GLU A 129 -5.07 -20.40 17.43
N LYS A 130 -4.38 -19.79 16.43
CA LYS A 130 -4.98 -19.03 15.33
C LYS A 130 -5.16 -19.91 14.11
N LYS A 131 -6.40 -20.04 13.62
CA LYS A 131 -6.78 -20.85 12.46
C LYS A 131 -7.70 -20.08 11.50
N PRO A 132 -7.93 -20.58 10.26
CA PRO A 132 -8.99 -20.07 9.41
C PRO A 132 -10.34 -20.03 10.16
N TYR A 133 -11.12 -18.98 9.95
CA TYR A 133 -12.33 -18.72 10.76
C TYR A 133 -13.32 -19.89 10.80
N ASN A 134 -13.45 -20.62 9.71
CA ASN A 134 -14.37 -21.75 9.56
C ASN A 134 -14.02 -22.99 10.40
N ASP A 135 -12.83 -23.03 11.02
CA ASP A 135 -12.44 -24.10 11.96
C ASP A 135 -13.10 -23.91 13.33
N TYR A 136 -13.52 -22.68 13.67
CA TYR A 136 -14.11 -22.36 14.98
C TYR A 136 -15.55 -21.89 14.93
N VAL A 137 -16.01 -21.36 13.81
CA VAL A 137 -17.34 -20.78 13.65
C VAL A 137 -18.03 -21.23 12.39
N THR A 138 -19.35 -21.16 12.39
CA THR A 138 -20.18 -21.32 11.19
C THR A 138 -20.58 -19.94 10.68
N GLY A 139 -20.69 -19.78 9.37
CA GLY A 139 -21.10 -18.52 8.73
C GLY A 139 -20.27 -18.22 7.50
N THR A 140 -20.46 -17.04 6.93
CA THR A 140 -19.74 -16.61 5.72
C THR A 140 -19.19 -15.22 5.92
N LEU A 141 -17.89 -15.05 5.69
CA LEU A 141 -17.19 -13.77 5.68
C LEU A 141 -16.66 -13.47 4.28
N SER A 142 -16.97 -12.27 3.82
CA SER A 142 -16.44 -11.66 2.59
C SER A 142 -15.41 -10.58 2.92
N ASN A 143 -14.90 -9.86 1.94
CA ASN A 143 -14.04 -8.69 2.18
C ASN A 143 -14.71 -7.62 3.05
N TYR A 144 -16.04 -7.55 3.07
CA TYR A 144 -16.81 -6.59 3.87
C TYR A 144 -17.32 -7.15 5.20
N GLY A 145 -16.91 -8.36 5.56
CA GLY A 145 -17.39 -9.08 6.73
C GLY A 145 -18.59 -9.98 6.43
N GLY A 146 -19.40 -10.23 7.46
CA GLY A 146 -20.57 -11.11 7.38
C GLY A 146 -21.06 -11.51 8.76
N ASN A 147 -21.84 -12.58 8.82
CA ASN A 147 -22.39 -13.12 10.06
C ASN A 147 -21.73 -14.45 10.41
N ILE A 148 -21.35 -14.60 11.68
CA ILE A 148 -20.77 -15.82 12.22
C ILE A 148 -21.51 -16.24 13.50
N TYR A 149 -21.40 -17.52 13.86
CA TYR A 149 -21.96 -18.09 15.10
C TYR A 149 -20.93 -19.02 15.74
N PHE A 150 -20.77 -18.93 17.05
CA PHE A 150 -19.92 -19.79 17.85
C PHE A 150 -20.70 -21.01 18.36
N SER A 151 -20.17 -22.21 18.18
CA SER A 151 -20.78 -23.46 18.70
C SER A 151 -20.31 -23.80 20.11
N GLN A 152 -19.28 -23.16 20.62
CA GLN A 152 -18.68 -23.41 21.92
C GLN A 152 -18.42 -22.07 22.62
N GLY A 153 -18.58 -22.05 23.94
CA GLY A 153 -18.21 -20.90 24.77
C GLY A 153 -16.68 -20.76 24.88
N GLY A 154 -16.24 -19.56 25.27
CA GLY A 154 -14.84 -19.23 25.50
C GLY A 154 -14.48 -17.85 24.98
N GLU A 155 -13.23 -17.48 25.14
CA GLU A 155 -12.68 -16.24 24.62
C GLU A 155 -12.11 -16.48 23.22
N TYR A 156 -12.49 -15.62 22.28
CA TYR A 156 -12.06 -15.67 20.89
C TYR A 156 -11.53 -14.31 20.45
N THR A 157 -10.54 -14.33 19.59
CA THR A 157 -10.10 -13.14 18.86
C THR A 157 -10.33 -13.36 17.38
N VAL A 158 -11.11 -12.47 16.75
CA VAL A 158 -11.39 -12.47 15.31
C VAL A 158 -10.36 -11.57 14.63
N TYR A 159 -9.71 -12.08 13.60
CA TYR A 159 -8.71 -11.35 12.82
C TYR A 159 -9.16 -11.18 11.39
N ALA A 160 -8.99 -9.97 10.86
CA ALA A 160 -9.02 -9.68 9.44
C ALA A 160 -7.61 -9.36 8.96
N VAL A 161 -7.13 -10.05 7.94
CA VAL A 161 -5.80 -9.84 7.35
C VAL A 161 -5.97 -9.40 5.92
N LEU A 162 -5.77 -8.10 5.66
CA LEU A 162 -5.76 -7.53 4.33
C LEU A 162 -4.40 -7.78 3.70
N THR A 163 -4.37 -8.35 2.47
CA THR A 163 -3.16 -8.49 1.66
C THR A 163 -3.33 -7.62 0.41
N ASP A 164 -2.43 -6.67 0.20
CA ASP A 164 -2.45 -5.81 -0.96
C ASP A 164 -1.83 -6.46 -2.21
N ARG A 165 -1.93 -5.80 -3.37
CA ARG A 165 -1.36 -6.28 -4.64
C ARG A 165 0.17 -6.46 -4.63
N LYS A 166 0.88 -5.87 -3.66
CA LYS A 166 2.33 -6.01 -3.46
C LYS A 166 2.68 -7.13 -2.48
N GLY A 167 1.67 -7.79 -1.88
CA GLY A 167 1.83 -8.80 -0.85
C GLY A 167 2.05 -8.25 0.56
N ASN A 168 1.95 -6.94 0.77
CA ASN A 168 2.01 -6.36 2.12
C ASN A 168 0.73 -6.72 2.89
N LYS A 169 0.89 -6.99 4.19
CA LYS A 169 -0.22 -7.41 5.05
C LYS A 169 -0.49 -6.38 6.13
N LYS A 170 -1.78 -6.07 6.31
CA LYS A 170 -2.29 -5.31 7.46
C LYS A 170 -3.27 -6.19 8.23
N GLU A 171 -3.12 -6.26 9.53
CA GLU A 171 -3.97 -7.07 10.41
C GLU A 171 -4.74 -6.19 11.37
N LYS A 172 -6.00 -6.52 11.59
CA LYS A 172 -6.88 -5.96 12.62
C LYS A 172 -7.56 -7.09 13.38
N SER A 173 -7.84 -6.87 14.66
CA SER A 173 -8.51 -7.87 15.50
C SER A 173 -9.53 -7.26 16.46
N CYS A 174 -10.53 -8.06 16.82
CA CYS A 174 -11.53 -7.79 17.84
C CYS A 174 -11.72 -9.02 18.73
N ASN A 175 -12.00 -8.82 20.03
CA ASN A 175 -12.23 -9.88 20.98
C ASN A 175 -13.73 -10.14 21.17
N ILE A 176 -14.08 -11.42 21.38
CA ILE A 176 -15.46 -11.88 21.65
C ILE A 176 -15.41 -12.91 22.79
N THR A 177 -16.34 -12.79 23.73
CA THR A 177 -16.50 -13.71 24.86
C THR A 177 -17.88 -14.33 24.89
#